data_a4e2158f56dd2fd9c170cab0431dcc53
#
_entry.id   a4e2158f56dd2fd9c170cab0431dcc53
#
_cell.length_a   1.000
_cell.length_b   1.000
_cell.length_c   1.000
_cell.angle_alpha   90.00
_cell.angle_beta   90.00
_cell.angle_gamma   90.00
#
_symmetry.space_group_name_H-M   'P 1'
#
loop_
_entity.id
_entity.type
_entity.pdbx_description
1 polymer ?
#
loop_
_entity_poly.entity_id
_entity_poly.type
_entity_poly.pdbx_seq_one_letter_code
_entity_poly.pdbx_strand_id
1 'polypeptide(L)'
;MKKIVALVLAVLMLAALTGCGETVSGSDKYVIGICQMLPHSSLEEASRGFQDALTAALGEDQVVFRHQDAGGEYATCATIIDGFLAENVDLILANATVPLQAAVSATDTTPVLGTSVTDYATALNMPEWTGLVGGNVSGTTDLAPLDQQAAVIAELFPEAKNVGLLYCSSEPNSVYQVTRVEGYLTDMGYTCTSFAFVDVNDLSAVCEAACAASDVIYIPTDNTCAMYTENIANVVLPAGVPVVTGDASTCAAAGVATFSISYYDLGVVTGEMAASILTGEADISTMAVKSVDAATKMYNPVNCEKLGITIPEGYQPVA
;
A
#
# COMPACT_ATOMS: atom_id res chain seq x y z
N MET A 1 25.82 -34.47 -67.75
CA MET A 1 26.39 -34.54 -66.41
C MET A 1 26.49 -33.15 -65.74
N LYS A 2 27.12 -32.14 -66.40
CA LYS A 2 27.27 -30.79 -65.78
C LYS A 2 25.95 -30.07 -65.43
N LYS A 3 24.84 -30.27 -66.21
CA LYS A 3 23.53 -29.66 -65.96
C LYS A 3 22.75 -30.36 -64.80
N ILE A 4 23.00 -31.65 -64.57
CA ILE A 4 22.35 -32.41 -63.50
C ILE A 4 23.04 -32.05 -62.15
N VAL A 5 24.34 -31.89 -62.14
CA VAL A 5 25.09 -31.46 -60.93
C VAL A 5 24.68 -30.05 -60.51
N ALA A 6 24.46 -29.13 -61.47
CA ALA A 6 24.00 -27.77 -61.14
C ALA A 6 22.57 -27.75 -60.55
N LEU A 7 21.70 -28.66 -61.01
CA LEU A 7 20.31 -28.76 -60.48
C LEU A 7 20.28 -29.34 -59.07
N VAL A 8 21.14 -30.32 -58.79
CA VAL A 8 21.27 -30.95 -57.46
C VAL A 8 21.89 -29.97 -56.44
N LEU A 9 22.85 -29.15 -56.84
CA LEU A 9 23.41 -28.09 -56.03
C LEU A 9 22.42 -26.96 -55.72
N ALA A 10 21.58 -26.59 -56.68
CA ALA A 10 20.51 -25.59 -56.48
C ALA A 10 19.40 -26.08 -55.53
N VAL A 11 19.03 -27.37 -55.59
CA VAL A 11 18.06 -27.98 -54.66
C VAL A 11 18.64 -28.13 -53.24
N LEU A 12 19.94 -28.42 -53.09
CA LEU A 12 20.61 -28.47 -51.82
C LEU A 12 20.77 -27.07 -51.17
N MET A 13 20.91 -26.01 -51.96
CA MET A 13 20.93 -24.63 -51.46
C MET A 13 19.53 -24.13 -51.06
N LEU A 14 18.45 -24.60 -51.73
CA LEU A 14 17.09 -24.27 -51.32
C LEU A 14 16.68 -25.01 -50.02
N ALA A 15 17.19 -26.19 -49.79
CA ALA A 15 16.94 -26.94 -48.53
C ALA A 15 17.66 -26.38 -47.33
N ALA A 16 18.76 -25.61 -47.55
CA ALA A 16 19.49 -24.93 -46.46
C ALA A 16 18.83 -23.61 -46.01
N LEU A 17 17.83 -23.09 -46.73
CA LEU A 17 17.11 -21.85 -46.40
C LEU A 17 15.82 -22.08 -45.61
N THR A 18 15.40 -23.33 -45.41
CA THR A 18 14.25 -23.69 -44.56
C THR A 18 14.64 -24.15 -43.15
N GLY A 19 15.91 -24.06 -42.80
CA GLY A 19 16.45 -24.34 -41.51
C GLY A 19 16.73 -23.07 -40.68
N CYS A 20 15.96 -21.98 -40.84
CA CYS A 20 15.83 -20.99 -39.80
C CYS A 20 15.01 -21.66 -38.71
N GLY A 21 15.73 -22.24 -37.77
CA GLY A 21 15.17 -22.60 -36.50
C GLY A 21 14.35 -21.39 -35.99
N GLU A 22 13.18 -21.64 -35.56
CA GLU A 22 12.56 -20.78 -34.57
C GLU A 22 13.68 -20.54 -33.53
N THR A 23 14.27 -19.35 -33.55
CA THR A 23 14.82 -18.80 -32.33
C THR A 23 13.61 -18.79 -31.40
N VAL A 24 13.55 -19.76 -30.51
CA VAL A 24 12.86 -19.58 -29.26
C VAL A 24 13.47 -18.30 -28.72
N SER A 25 12.82 -17.17 -28.98
CA SER A 25 13.02 -15.94 -28.26
C SER A 25 12.86 -16.38 -26.81
N GLY A 26 13.98 -16.46 -26.09
CA GLY A 26 13.89 -16.56 -24.65
C GLY A 26 12.95 -15.44 -24.27
N SER A 27 11.82 -15.75 -23.68
CA SER A 27 10.89 -14.73 -23.23
C SER A 27 11.69 -13.79 -22.36
N ASP A 28 11.86 -12.54 -22.82
CA ASP A 28 12.47 -11.53 -21.98
C ASP A 28 11.62 -11.49 -20.72
N LYS A 29 12.25 -11.70 -19.56
CA LYS A 29 11.55 -11.69 -18.28
C LYS A 29 10.95 -10.32 -18.06
N TYR A 30 9.75 -10.27 -17.54
CA TYR A 30 9.18 -9.01 -17.06
C TYR A 30 9.99 -8.48 -15.88
N VAL A 31 10.43 -7.24 -15.97
CA VAL A 31 11.17 -6.55 -14.90
C VAL A 31 10.22 -5.57 -14.20
N ILE A 32 9.98 -5.79 -12.93
CA ILE A 32 9.04 -5.00 -12.14
C ILE A 32 9.81 -4.16 -11.12
N GLY A 33 9.66 -2.85 -11.17
CA GLY A 33 10.18 -1.93 -10.15
C GLY A 33 9.18 -1.83 -8.99
N ILE A 34 9.62 -2.04 -7.76
CA ILE A 34 8.81 -1.82 -6.54
C ILE A 34 9.47 -0.71 -5.75
N CYS A 35 8.80 0.45 -5.68
CA CYS A 35 9.17 1.56 -4.82
C CYS A 35 8.26 1.56 -3.59
N GLN A 36 8.80 1.20 -2.44
CA GLN A 36 8.12 1.16 -1.15
C GLN A 36 8.49 2.39 -0.32
N MET A 37 7.52 2.99 0.37
CA MET A 37 7.76 4.21 1.16
C MET A 37 8.65 3.96 2.37
N LEU A 38 8.31 2.95 3.18
CA LEU A 38 8.97 2.58 4.43
C LEU A 38 8.91 1.07 4.66
N PRO A 39 9.90 0.46 5.34
CA PRO A 39 9.90 -0.97 5.64
C PRO A 39 9.08 -1.27 6.91
N HIS A 40 7.76 -1.18 6.84
CA HIS A 40 6.86 -1.62 7.90
C HIS A 40 5.89 -2.71 7.42
N SER A 41 5.37 -3.49 8.36
CA SER A 41 4.65 -4.74 8.10
C SER A 41 3.52 -4.61 7.07
N SER A 42 2.68 -3.57 7.12
CA SER A 42 1.57 -3.41 6.16
C SER A 42 2.08 -3.27 4.72
N LEU A 43 3.11 -2.44 4.47
CA LEU A 43 3.66 -2.28 3.13
C LEU A 43 4.43 -3.52 2.66
N GLU A 44 5.12 -4.22 3.57
CA GLU A 44 5.79 -5.48 3.27
C GLU A 44 4.79 -6.56 2.87
N GLU A 45 3.65 -6.68 3.58
CA GLU A 45 2.56 -7.59 3.23
C GLU A 45 1.94 -7.26 1.85
N ALA A 46 1.71 -5.99 1.54
CA ALA A 46 1.22 -5.58 0.22
C ALA A 46 2.22 -5.92 -0.89
N SER A 47 3.52 -5.63 -0.68
CA SER A 47 4.58 -6.00 -1.62
C SER A 47 4.67 -7.52 -1.79
N ARG A 48 4.54 -8.30 -0.71
CA ARG A 48 4.56 -9.76 -0.74
C ARG A 48 3.37 -10.33 -1.51
N GLY A 49 2.14 -9.89 -1.18
CA GLY A 49 0.93 -10.32 -1.88
C GLY A 49 0.99 -10.03 -3.38
N PHE A 50 1.50 -8.87 -3.76
CA PHE A 50 1.73 -8.49 -5.15
C PHE A 50 2.71 -9.45 -5.86
N GLN A 51 3.87 -9.71 -5.25
CA GLN A 51 4.88 -10.60 -5.82
C GLN A 51 4.37 -12.03 -5.94
N ASP A 52 3.69 -12.54 -4.92
CA ASP A 52 3.13 -13.88 -4.90
C ASP A 52 2.08 -14.07 -6.02
N ALA A 53 1.14 -13.12 -6.15
CA ALA A 53 0.09 -13.19 -7.16
C ALA A 53 0.66 -13.08 -8.58
N LEU A 54 1.59 -12.14 -8.81
CA LEU A 54 2.20 -11.97 -10.13
C LEU A 54 3.06 -13.19 -10.52
N THR A 55 3.82 -13.73 -9.57
CA THR A 55 4.61 -14.95 -9.76
C THR A 55 3.71 -16.16 -10.05
N ALA A 56 2.59 -16.29 -9.33
CA ALA A 56 1.62 -17.35 -9.58
C ALA A 56 0.97 -17.26 -10.97
N ALA A 57 0.70 -16.05 -11.45
CA ALA A 57 0.07 -15.82 -12.75
C ALA A 57 1.02 -16.05 -13.93
N LEU A 58 2.26 -15.57 -13.85
CA LEU A 58 3.21 -15.54 -14.97
C LEU A 58 4.27 -16.65 -14.91
N GLY A 59 4.54 -17.19 -13.72
CA GLY A 59 5.59 -18.15 -13.44
C GLY A 59 6.85 -17.49 -12.86
N GLU A 60 7.51 -18.15 -11.92
CA GLU A 60 8.69 -17.67 -11.18
C GLU A 60 9.85 -17.33 -12.13
N ASP A 61 10.03 -18.08 -13.19
CA ASP A 61 11.08 -17.84 -14.18
C ASP A 61 10.79 -16.68 -15.15
N GLN A 62 9.60 -16.10 -15.13
CA GLN A 62 9.17 -15.05 -16.06
C GLN A 62 9.20 -13.65 -15.47
N VAL A 63 9.39 -13.49 -14.16
CA VAL A 63 9.35 -12.19 -13.47
C VAL A 63 10.64 -11.93 -12.71
N VAL A 64 11.08 -10.68 -12.70
CA VAL A 64 12.21 -10.19 -11.90
C VAL A 64 11.77 -8.95 -11.15
N PHE A 65 11.87 -8.96 -9.84
CA PHE A 65 11.53 -7.81 -9.00
C PHE A 65 12.78 -7.00 -8.64
N ARG A 66 12.65 -5.67 -8.73
CA ARG A 66 13.60 -4.65 -8.28
C ARG A 66 12.96 -3.90 -7.13
N HIS A 67 13.09 -4.41 -5.92
CA HIS A 67 12.47 -3.83 -4.73
C HIS A 67 13.43 -2.86 -4.04
N GLN A 68 12.98 -1.62 -3.78
CA GLN A 68 13.73 -0.59 -3.06
C GLN A 68 12.81 0.19 -2.10
N ASP A 69 13.34 0.47 -0.90
CA ASP A 69 12.69 1.30 0.13
C ASP A 69 13.22 2.74 0.07
N ALA A 70 12.30 3.69 0.15
CA ALA A 70 12.63 5.11 0.07
C ALA A 70 13.04 5.74 1.41
N GLY A 71 12.88 5.01 2.53
CA GLY A 71 13.23 5.51 3.85
C GLY A 71 12.39 6.70 4.33
N GLY A 72 11.19 6.87 3.79
CA GLY A 72 10.27 7.95 4.15
C GLY A 72 10.47 9.26 3.36
N GLU A 73 11.42 9.31 2.43
CA GLU A 73 11.81 10.55 1.77
C GLU A 73 11.30 10.64 0.32
N TYR A 74 10.55 11.70 -0.01
CA TYR A 74 10.04 11.94 -1.37
C TYR A 74 11.17 11.96 -2.42
N ALA A 75 12.28 12.65 -2.12
CA ALA A 75 13.42 12.73 -3.05
C ALA A 75 14.05 11.36 -3.33
N THR A 76 14.03 10.46 -2.36
CA THR A 76 14.49 9.08 -2.54
C THR A 76 13.51 8.29 -3.41
N CYS A 77 12.19 8.45 -3.24
CA CYS A 77 11.20 7.86 -4.14
C CYS A 77 11.46 8.27 -5.59
N ALA A 78 11.65 9.57 -5.86
CA ALA A 78 11.94 10.06 -7.20
C ALA A 78 13.22 9.44 -7.78
N THR A 79 14.29 9.34 -6.98
CA THR A 79 15.56 8.72 -7.40
C THR A 79 15.39 7.23 -7.74
N ILE A 80 14.62 6.49 -6.94
CA ILE A 80 14.31 5.08 -7.17
C ILE A 80 13.54 4.91 -8.48
N ILE A 81 12.50 5.71 -8.68
CA ILE A 81 11.67 5.68 -9.89
C ILE A 81 12.51 6.01 -11.13
N ASP A 82 13.35 7.05 -11.09
CA ASP A 82 14.26 7.39 -12.19
C ASP A 82 15.21 6.22 -12.52
N GLY A 83 15.69 5.51 -11.50
CA GLY A 83 16.49 4.31 -11.65
C GLY A 83 15.75 3.20 -12.39
N PHE A 84 14.49 2.93 -12.03
CA PHE A 84 13.65 1.94 -12.72
C PHE A 84 13.39 2.31 -14.17
N LEU A 85 13.10 3.58 -14.45
CA LEU A 85 12.92 4.08 -15.82
C LEU A 85 14.20 3.94 -16.66
N ALA A 86 15.36 4.18 -16.08
CA ALA A 86 16.65 3.99 -16.75
C ALA A 86 16.95 2.50 -17.04
N GLU A 87 16.45 1.58 -16.21
CA GLU A 87 16.51 0.12 -16.44
C GLU A 87 15.45 -0.38 -17.43
N ASN A 88 14.53 0.48 -17.87
CA ASN A 88 13.37 0.14 -18.72
C ASN A 88 12.52 -0.98 -18.11
N VAL A 89 12.10 -0.84 -16.86
CA VAL A 89 11.17 -1.78 -16.23
C VAL A 89 9.84 -1.82 -16.98
N ASP A 90 9.17 -2.97 -16.99
CA ASP A 90 7.91 -3.18 -17.70
C ASP A 90 6.71 -2.62 -16.94
N LEU A 91 6.82 -2.50 -15.60
CA LEU A 91 5.80 -1.97 -14.71
C LEU A 91 6.43 -1.47 -13.41
N ILE A 92 5.86 -0.41 -12.85
CA ILE A 92 6.22 0.12 -11.54
C ILE A 92 5.09 -0.14 -10.55
N LEU A 93 5.39 -0.82 -9.43
CA LEU A 93 4.55 -0.83 -8.23
C LEU A 93 4.98 0.32 -7.33
N ALA A 94 4.07 1.26 -7.11
CA ALA A 94 4.23 2.36 -6.17
C ALA A 94 3.48 2.04 -4.87
N ASN A 95 4.22 1.60 -3.84
CA ASN A 95 3.63 1.15 -2.57
C ASN A 95 3.63 2.29 -1.55
N ALA A 96 2.53 2.95 -1.42
CA ALA A 96 2.05 4.10 -0.65
C ALA A 96 1.84 5.37 -1.51
N THR A 97 1.23 6.39 -0.90
CA THR A 97 0.85 7.66 -1.56
C THR A 97 2.04 8.40 -2.18
N VAL A 98 3.13 8.55 -1.44
CA VAL A 98 4.30 9.33 -1.89
C VAL A 98 5.05 8.64 -3.05
N PRO A 99 5.31 7.33 -3.04
CA PRO A 99 5.80 6.61 -4.21
C PRO A 99 4.91 6.75 -5.45
N LEU A 100 3.57 6.72 -5.29
CA LEU A 100 2.64 6.94 -6.39
C LEU A 100 2.80 8.34 -6.99
N GLN A 101 2.85 9.39 -6.16
CA GLN A 101 3.08 10.77 -6.61
C GLN A 101 4.40 10.91 -7.36
N ALA A 102 5.48 10.29 -6.87
CA ALA A 102 6.78 10.30 -7.54
C ALA A 102 6.72 9.60 -8.89
N ALA A 103 6.11 8.42 -8.98
CA ALA A 103 6.01 7.65 -10.22
C ALA A 103 5.17 8.38 -11.29
N VAL A 104 4.00 8.92 -10.92
CA VAL A 104 3.13 9.67 -11.83
C VAL A 104 3.81 10.94 -12.34
N SER A 105 4.66 11.56 -11.53
CA SER A 105 5.43 12.74 -11.94
C SER A 105 6.59 12.42 -12.90
N ALA A 106 7.09 11.18 -12.88
CA ALA A 106 8.28 10.78 -13.63
C ALA A 106 7.98 10.14 -14.99
N THR A 107 6.81 9.52 -15.18
CA THR A 107 6.49 8.81 -16.43
C THR A 107 5.00 8.93 -16.79
N ASP A 108 4.74 9.04 -18.10
CA ASP A 108 3.42 9.00 -18.73
C ASP A 108 3.24 7.76 -19.66
N THR A 109 4.23 6.88 -19.70
CA THR A 109 4.28 5.73 -20.61
C THR A 109 4.47 4.39 -19.91
N THR A 110 5.38 4.29 -18.93
CA THR A 110 5.58 3.06 -18.15
C THR A 110 4.36 2.83 -17.26
N PRO A 111 3.72 1.64 -17.30
CA PRO A 111 2.59 1.32 -16.43
C PRO A 111 2.93 1.50 -14.94
N VAL A 112 2.08 2.21 -14.20
CA VAL A 112 2.20 2.44 -12.76
C VAL A 112 0.97 1.91 -12.05
N LEU A 113 1.17 0.96 -11.14
CA LEU A 113 0.15 0.52 -10.21
C LEU A 113 0.46 1.04 -8.81
N GLY A 114 -0.46 1.82 -8.24
CA GLY A 114 -0.42 2.15 -6.82
C GLY A 114 -0.97 1.00 -5.97
N THR A 115 -0.40 0.77 -4.80
CA THR A 115 -1.00 -0.05 -3.74
C THR A 115 -0.80 0.64 -2.40
N SER A 116 -1.59 0.34 -1.40
CA SER A 116 -1.54 1.02 -0.09
C SER A 116 -1.70 2.54 -0.24
N VAL A 117 -2.56 2.95 -1.16
CA VAL A 117 -2.89 4.36 -1.43
C VAL A 117 -4.30 4.64 -0.92
N THR A 118 -4.40 5.51 0.06
CA THR A 118 -5.68 5.77 0.75
C THR A 118 -6.71 6.43 -0.16
N ASP A 119 -6.34 7.53 -0.83
CA ASP A 119 -7.27 8.28 -1.69
C ASP A 119 -6.56 8.85 -2.91
N TYR A 120 -6.82 8.29 -4.08
CA TYR A 120 -6.20 8.69 -5.34
C TYR A 120 -6.57 10.11 -5.76
N ALA A 121 -7.80 10.55 -5.44
CA ALA A 121 -8.25 11.91 -5.75
C ALA A 121 -7.40 12.96 -5.03
N THR A 122 -7.14 12.74 -3.74
CA THR A 122 -6.25 13.59 -2.94
C THR A 122 -4.80 13.44 -3.36
N ALA A 123 -4.32 12.19 -3.52
CA ALA A 123 -2.93 11.92 -3.87
C ALA A 123 -2.51 12.59 -5.19
N LEU A 124 -3.39 12.59 -6.19
CA LEU A 124 -3.12 13.07 -7.54
C LEU A 124 -3.82 14.41 -7.88
N ASN A 125 -4.43 15.06 -6.87
CA ASN A 125 -5.17 16.31 -7.03
C ASN A 125 -6.23 16.26 -8.13
N MET A 126 -7.10 15.24 -8.08
CA MET A 126 -8.17 14.97 -9.05
C MET A 126 -9.55 15.37 -8.46
N PRO A 127 -10.04 16.61 -8.65
CA PRO A 127 -11.28 17.06 -8.01
C PRO A 127 -12.54 16.35 -8.53
N GLU A 128 -12.50 15.86 -9.77
CA GLU A 128 -13.60 15.11 -10.41
C GLU A 128 -13.29 13.61 -10.41
N TRP A 129 -13.29 12.99 -9.23
CA TRP A 129 -12.99 11.59 -9.08
C TRP A 129 -14.09 10.68 -9.61
N THR A 130 -13.75 9.76 -10.49
CA THR A 130 -14.69 8.80 -11.12
C THR A 130 -14.36 7.33 -10.79
N GLY A 131 -13.37 7.07 -9.96
CA GLY A 131 -12.82 5.73 -9.72
C GLY A 131 -11.75 5.33 -10.73
N LEU A 132 -11.42 6.21 -11.69
CA LEU A 132 -10.46 5.96 -12.75
C LEU A 132 -9.40 7.06 -12.76
N VAL A 133 -8.12 6.68 -12.72
CA VAL A 133 -7.01 7.63 -12.94
C VAL A 133 -6.81 7.88 -14.43
N GLY A 134 -6.72 6.81 -15.22
CA GLY A 134 -6.49 6.87 -16.66
C GLY A 134 -5.02 6.99 -17.06
N GLY A 135 -4.74 7.13 -18.35
CA GLY A 135 -3.38 7.16 -18.86
C GLY A 135 -2.63 5.86 -18.57
N ASN A 136 -1.46 5.96 -17.98
CA ASN A 136 -0.62 4.82 -17.59
C ASN A 136 -0.73 4.44 -16.10
N VAL A 137 -1.80 4.87 -15.40
CA VAL A 137 -1.90 4.74 -13.93
C VAL A 137 -3.21 4.08 -13.51
N SER A 138 -3.13 3.12 -12.60
CA SER A 138 -4.23 2.52 -11.86
C SER A 138 -3.73 1.97 -10.53
N GLY A 139 -4.47 1.07 -9.88
CA GLY A 139 -4.02 0.39 -8.66
C GLY A 139 -5.12 0.01 -7.70
N THR A 140 -4.76 -0.06 -6.42
CA THR A 140 -5.68 -0.41 -5.33
C THR A 140 -5.67 0.64 -4.24
N THR A 141 -6.82 0.82 -3.56
CA THR A 141 -6.96 1.69 -2.39
C THR A 141 -7.02 0.85 -1.11
N ASP A 142 -6.31 1.30 -0.08
CA ASP A 142 -6.33 0.70 1.26
C ASP A 142 -7.36 1.37 2.19
N LEU A 143 -8.19 2.28 1.66
CA LEU A 143 -9.15 3.04 2.45
C LEU A 143 -10.20 2.10 3.06
N ALA A 144 -10.00 1.72 4.32
CA ALA A 144 -11.04 1.07 5.11
C ALA A 144 -12.18 2.06 5.42
N PRO A 145 -13.40 1.59 5.69
CA PRO A 145 -14.52 2.45 6.08
C PRO A 145 -14.22 3.25 7.35
N LEU A 146 -13.96 4.55 7.21
CA LEU A 146 -13.53 5.44 8.31
C LEU A 146 -14.64 5.69 9.35
N ASP A 147 -15.90 5.65 8.92
CA ASP A 147 -17.08 5.69 9.80
C ASP A 147 -17.11 4.48 10.74
N GLN A 148 -16.67 3.30 10.24
CA GLN A 148 -16.58 2.09 11.04
C GLN A 148 -15.40 2.13 12.02
N GLN A 149 -14.28 2.77 11.65
CA GLN A 149 -13.17 3.01 12.57
C GLN A 149 -13.60 3.95 13.71
N ALA A 150 -14.33 5.02 13.41
CA ALA A 150 -14.94 5.87 14.43
C ALA A 150 -15.96 5.11 15.30
N ALA A 151 -16.76 4.21 14.69
CA ALA A 151 -17.70 3.37 15.42
C ALA A 151 -17.03 2.40 16.39
N VAL A 152 -15.83 1.89 16.09
CA VAL A 152 -15.03 1.07 17.02
C VAL A 152 -14.69 1.87 18.29
N ILE A 153 -14.33 3.16 18.16
CA ILE A 153 -14.09 4.03 19.31
C ILE A 153 -15.36 4.18 20.15
N ALA A 154 -16.50 4.43 19.50
CA ALA A 154 -17.77 4.59 20.20
C ALA A 154 -18.25 3.29 20.87
N GLU A 155 -17.99 2.14 20.28
CA GLU A 155 -18.32 0.82 20.83
C GLU A 155 -17.48 0.48 22.06
N LEU A 156 -16.16 0.73 22.00
CA LEU A 156 -15.24 0.33 23.06
C LEU A 156 -15.12 1.36 24.19
N PHE A 157 -15.30 2.65 23.86
CA PHE A 157 -15.07 3.78 24.77
C PHE A 157 -16.26 4.75 24.81
N PRO A 158 -17.48 4.28 25.13
CA PRO A 158 -18.68 5.12 25.11
C PRO A 158 -18.66 6.24 26.15
N GLU A 159 -17.86 6.10 27.21
CA GLU A 159 -17.72 7.12 28.27
C GLU A 159 -16.58 8.12 28.00
N ALA A 160 -15.74 7.88 26.99
CA ALA A 160 -14.71 8.81 26.56
C ALA A 160 -15.35 10.12 26.08
N LYS A 161 -14.65 11.23 26.27
CA LYS A 161 -15.08 12.56 25.79
C LYS A 161 -14.07 13.16 24.85
N ASN A 162 -12.80 12.95 25.14
CA ASN A 162 -11.67 13.55 24.42
C ASN A 162 -10.96 12.49 23.59
N VAL A 163 -10.97 12.63 22.28
CA VAL A 163 -10.24 11.76 21.36
C VAL A 163 -9.04 12.51 20.80
N GLY A 164 -7.84 11.99 21.06
CA GLY A 164 -6.60 12.49 20.46
C GLY A 164 -6.43 11.89 19.07
N LEU A 165 -6.13 12.73 18.07
CA LEU A 165 -5.86 12.31 16.71
C LEU A 165 -4.35 12.43 16.46
N LEU A 166 -3.60 11.32 16.55
CA LEU A 166 -2.14 11.29 16.44
C LEU A 166 -1.73 10.89 15.02
N TYR A 167 -1.01 11.74 14.31
CA TYR A 167 -0.63 11.48 12.92
C TYR A 167 0.56 12.31 12.44
N CYS A 168 1.21 11.87 11.34
CA CYS A 168 2.22 12.62 10.62
C CYS A 168 1.55 13.56 9.61
N SER A 169 1.69 14.89 9.80
CA SER A 169 1.08 15.89 8.92
C SER A 169 1.79 16.08 7.58
N SER A 170 2.97 15.50 7.39
CA SER A 170 3.62 15.44 6.09
C SER A 170 3.08 14.34 5.17
N GLU A 171 2.19 13.48 5.68
CA GLU A 171 1.55 12.40 4.93
C GLU A 171 0.12 12.80 4.50
N PRO A 172 -0.15 13.03 3.19
CA PRO A 172 -1.49 13.41 2.71
C PRO A 172 -2.59 12.39 3.02
N ASN A 173 -2.26 11.08 3.01
CA ASN A 173 -3.15 10.00 3.41
C ASN A 173 -3.61 10.12 4.85
N SER A 174 -2.71 10.48 5.76
CA SER A 174 -3.01 10.63 7.19
C SER A 174 -3.91 11.83 7.44
N VAL A 175 -3.60 12.98 6.83
CA VAL A 175 -4.43 14.20 6.89
C VAL A 175 -5.84 13.95 6.36
N TYR A 176 -5.97 13.23 5.24
CA TYR A 176 -7.25 12.86 4.65
C TYR A 176 -8.12 12.06 5.62
N GLN A 177 -7.56 11.01 6.22
CA GLN A 177 -8.28 10.12 7.13
C GLN A 177 -8.67 10.81 8.42
N VAL A 178 -7.73 11.52 9.06
CA VAL A 178 -7.96 12.23 10.31
C VAL A 178 -9.07 13.27 10.17
N THR A 179 -9.08 14.05 9.08
CA THR A 179 -10.12 15.05 8.83
C THR A 179 -11.52 14.42 8.77
N ARG A 180 -11.66 13.22 8.19
CA ARG A 180 -12.96 12.54 8.10
C ARG A 180 -13.37 11.87 9.40
N VAL A 181 -12.42 11.20 10.06
CA VAL A 181 -12.69 10.54 11.36
C VAL A 181 -13.04 11.58 12.42
N GLU A 182 -12.40 12.75 12.43
CA GLU A 182 -12.76 13.89 13.29
C GLU A 182 -14.24 14.28 13.10
N GLY A 183 -14.69 14.38 11.84
CA GLY A 183 -16.10 14.67 11.53
C GLY A 183 -17.04 13.63 12.11
N TYR A 184 -16.79 12.34 11.87
CA TYR A 184 -17.62 11.25 12.39
C TYR A 184 -17.65 11.22 13.93
N LEU A 185 -16.50 11.37 14.58
CA LEU A 185 -16.41 11.40 16.05
C LEU A 185 -17.11 12.62 16.64
N THR A 186 -16.98 13.78 16.01
CA THR A 186 -17.67 15.01 16.43
C THR A 186 -19.21 14.85 16.32
N ASP A 187 -19.70 14.25 15.25
CA ASP A 187 -21.12 13.94 15.07
C ASP A 187 -21.63 12.93 16.12
N MET A 188 -20.76 12.05 16.61
CA MET A 188 -21.06 11.13 17.73
C MET A 188 -20.96 11.80 19.10
N GLY A 189 -20.52 13.06 19.22
CA GLY A 189 -20.47 13.85 20.43
C GLY A 189 -19.11 13.86 21.15
N TYR A 190 -18.05 13.36 20.52
CA TYR A 190 -16.68 13.45 21.05
C TYR A 190 -16.05 14.80 20.76
N THR A 191 -15.13 15.21 21.64
CA THR A 191 -14.23 16.35 21.39
C THR A 191 -12.92 15.81 20.84
N CYS A 192 -12.60 16.19 19.61
CA CYS A 192 -11.36 15.77 18.97
C CYS A 192 -10.26 16.82 19.10
N THR A 193 -9.03 16.39 19.32
CA THR A 193 -7.85 17.26 19.35
C THR A 193 -6.75 16.62 18.48
N SER A 194 -6.27 17.38 17.49
CA SER A 194 -5.19 16.94 16.61
C SER A 194 -3.83 17.06 17.31
N PHE A 195 -3.09 15.95 17.28
CA PHE A 195 -1.70 15.82 17.74
C PHE A 195 -0.84 15.45 16.54
N ALA A 196 -0.47 16.46 15.76
CA ALA A 196 0.29 16.30 14.52
C ALA A 196 1.78 16.50 14.75
N PHE A 197 2.59 15.63 14.18
CA PHE A 197 4.03 15.81 14.07
C PHE A 197 4.43 15.87 12.60
N VAL A 198 5.60 16.41 12.28
CA VAL A 198 6.16 16.46 10.93
C VAL A 198 7.37 15.54 10.83
N ASP A 199 8.18 15.53 11.87
CA ASP A 199 9.43 14.78 11.97
C ASP A 199 9.32 13.75 13.10
N VAL A 200 9.85 12.55 12.89
CA VAL A 200 9.85 11.47 13.86
C VAL A 200 10.52 11.85 15.19
N ASN A 201 11.43 12.83 15.20
CA ASN A 201 12.07 13.32 16.41
C ASN A 201 11.08 13.96 17.39
N ASP A 202 9.95 14.48 16.89
CA ASP A 202 8.90 15.08 17.71
C ASP A 202 7.85 14.05 18.18
N LEU A 203 7.83 12.85 17.60
CA LEU A 203 6.80 11.84 17.80
C LEU A 203 6.56 11.53 19.29
N SER A 204 7.62 11.27 20.06
CA SER A 204 7.48 10.92 21.49
C SER A 204 6.84 12.04 22.28
N ALA A 205 7.29 13.29 22.10
CA ALA A 205 6.76 14.44 22.83
C ALA A 205 5.29 14.73 22.45
N VAL A 206 4.94 14.58 21.16
CA VAL A 206 3.56 14.75 20.68
C VAL A 206 2.67 13.63 21.21
N CYS A 207 3.17 12.39 21.25
CA CYS A 207 2.46 11.26 21.82
C CYS A 207 2.21 11.44 23.34
N GLU A 208 3.18 11.92 24.10
CA GLU A 208 3.01 12.26 25.52
C GLU A 208 1.95 13.34 25.72
N ALA A 209 1.94 14.38 24.87
CA ALA A 209 0.93 15.43 24.91
C ALA A 209 -0.47 14.88 24.58
N ALA A 210 -0.57 13.96 23.61
CA ALA A 210 -1.82 13.28 23.28
C ALA A 210 -2.33 12.45 24.47
N CYS A 211 -1.46 11.69 25.13
CA CYS A 211 -1.82 10.92 26.33
C CYS A 211 -2.33 11.79 27.47
N ALA A 212 -1.72 12.97 27.67
CA ALA A 212 -2.10 13.87 28.77
C ALA A 212 -3.47 14.54 28.58
N ALA A 213 -3.98 14.60 27.34
CA ALA A 213 -5.17 15.36 26.97
C ALA A 213 -6.35 14.48 26.47
N SER A 214 -6.15 13.17 26.30
CA SER A 214 -7.12 12.31 25.63
C SER A 214 -7.52 11.13 26.50
N ASP A 215 -8.77 10.72 26.38
CA ASP A 215 -9.31 9.49 26.99
C ASP A 215 -9.02 8.27 26.12
N VAL A 216 -8.92 8.49 24.81
CA VAL A 216 -8.53 7.51 23.78
C VAL A 216 -7.82 8.22 22.64
N ILE A 217 -6.88 7.54 21.99
CA ILE A 217 -6.15 8.08 20.84
C ILE A 217 -6.57 7.28 19.59
N TYR A 218 -6.75 7.99 18.46
CA TYR A 218 -6.89 7.42 17.13
C TYR A 218 -5.61 7.67 16.32
N ILE A 219 -5.10 6.63 15.66
CA ILE A 219 -4.00 6.70 14.70
C ILE A 219 -4.52 6.17 13.36
N PRO A 220 -4.49 6.95 12.26
CA PRO A 220 -4.91 6.48 10.93
C PRO A 220 -3.93 5.44 10.35
N THR A 221 -4.14 5.00 9.11
CA THR A 221 -3.08 4.34 8.33
C THR A 221 -2.02 5.38 7.99
N ASP A 222 -0.99 5.43 8.82
CA ASP A 222 0.10 6.41 8.80
C ASP A 222 1.43 5.67 8.75
N ASN A 223 2.20 5.87 7.67
CA ASN A 223 3.42 5.09 7.45
C ASN A 223 4.49 5.36 8.53
N THR A 224 4.58 6.62 8.99
CA THR A 224 5.54 7.00 10.02
C THR A 224 5.12 6.41 11.37
N CYS A 225 3.85 6.49 11.74
CA CYS A 225 3.34 5.84 12.96
C CYS A 225 3.53 4.32 12.92
N ALA A 226 3.27 3.68 11.77
CA ALA A 226 3.45 2.25 11.59
C ALA A 226 4.92 1.83 11.71
N MET A 227 5.85 2.59 11.12
CA MET A 227 7.30 2.33 11.23
C MET A 227 7.83 2.49 12.67
N TYR A 228 7.29 3.47 13.40
CA TYR A 228 7.73 3.79 14.77
C TYR A 228 6.71 3.37 15.84
N THR A 229 5.90 2.36 15.54
CA THR A 229 4.80 1.94 16.42
C THR A 229 5.28 1.48 17.80
N GLU A 230 6.46 0.88 17.93
CA GLU A 230 7.08 0.52 19.20
C GLU A 230 7.40 1.76 20.07
N ASN A 231 7.81 2.87 19.43
CA ASN A 231 8.04 4.14 20.15
C ASN A 231 6.72 4.67 20.72
N ILE A 232 5.63 4.58 19.95
CA ILE A 232 4.29 4.96 20.39
C ILE A 232 3.84 4.05 21.55
N ALA A 233 3.98 2.73 21.41
CA ALA A 233 3.63 1.75 22.44
C ALA A 233 4.33 2.01 23.77
N ASN A 234 5.61 2.40 23.71
CA ASN A 234 6.42 2.72 24.90
C ASN A 234 5.94 3.99 25.64
N VAL A 235 5.11 4.81 25.02
CA VAL A 235 4.49 6.01 25.62
C VAL A 235 3.06 5.70 26.06
N VAL A 236 2.21 5.20 25.16
CA VAL A 236 0.76 5.08 25.41
C VAL A 236 0.43 3.99 26.43
N LEU A 237 1.14 2.85 26.42
CA LEU A 237 0.85 1.74 27.31
C LEU A 237 1.18 2.05 28.77
N PRO A 238 2.34 2.65 29.12
CA PRO A 238 2.61 3.11 30.49
C PRO A 238 1.69 4.24 30.93
N ALA A 239 1.24 5.11 30.01
CA ALA A 239 0.28 6.17 30.30
C ALA A 239 -1.14 5.64 30.58
N GLY A 240 -1.41 4.38 30.21
CA GLY A 240 -2.74 3.77 30.39
C GLY A 240 -3.79 4.31 29.40
N VAL A 241 -3.39 4.92 28.28
CA VAL A 241 -4.29 5.50 27.28
C VAL A 241 -4.48 4.51 26.14
N PRO A 242 -5.72 4.04 25.88
CA PRO A 242 -6.00 3.13 24.78
C PRO A 242 -5.84 3.80 23.43
N VAL A 243 -5.40 3.02 22.43
CA VAL A 243 -5.22 3.47 21.04
C VAL A 243 -6.06 2.60 20.11
N VAL A 244 -6.88 3.25 19.26
CA VAL A 244 -7.55 2.60 18.12
C VAL A 244 -6.81 3.01 16.85
N THR A 245 -6.51 2.04 15.98
CA THR A 245 -5.66 2.26 14.82
C THR A 245 -6.38 2.01 13.51
N GLY A 246 -5.88 2.60 12.42
CA GLY A 246 -6.39 2.40 11.06
C GLY A 246 -5.95 1.07 10.42
N ASP A 247 -4.88 0.46 10.93
CA ASP A 247 -4.33 -0.79 10.40
C ASP A 247 -3.97 -1.80 11.50
N ALA A 248 -3.88 -3.08 11.10
CA ALA A 248 -3.62 -4.19 12.01
C ALA A 248 -2.18 -4.21 12.53
N SER A 249 -1.19 -3.77 11.76
CA SER A 249 0.21 -3.81 12.17
C SER A 249 0.50 -2.81 13.28
N THR A 250 -0.02 -1.59 13.19
CA THR A 250 0.05 -0.59 14.25
C THR A 250 -0.73 -1.04 15.49
N CYS A 251 -1.88 -1.72 15.29
CA CYS A 251 -2.65 -2.30 16.39
C CYS A 251 -1.86 -3.38 17.13
N ALA A 252 -1.12 -4.21 16.42
CA ALA A 252 -0.35 -5.31 17.01
C ALA A 252 0.70 -4.84 18.02
N ALA A 253 1.26 -3.65 17.88
CA ALA A 253 2.24 -3.09 18.83
C ALA A 253 1.60 -2.09 19.81
N ALA A 254 0.96 -1.03 19.32
CA ALA A 254 0.51 0.10 20.14
C ALA A 254 -1.00 0.12 20.40
N GLY A 255 -1.81 -0.50 19.52
CA GLY A 255 -3.27 -0.40 19.60
C GLY A 255 -3.93 -1.40 20.54
N VAL A 256 -5.20 -1.15 20.82
CA VAL A 256 -6.10 -2.10 21.49
C VAL A 256 -7.09 -2.71 20.51
N ALA A 257 -7.49 -1.94 19.48
CA ALA A 257 -8.40 -2.39 18.44
C ALA A 257 -8.19 -1.64 17.12
N THR A 258 -8.67 -2.25 16.04
CA THR A 258 -8.68 -1.68 14.70
C THR A 258 -9.88 -2.21 13.90
N PHE A 259 -10.26 -1.47 12.84
CA PHE A 259 -11.08 -1.97 11.75
C PHE A 259 -10.28 -1.82 10.47
N SER A 260 -9.70 -2.91 9.99
CA SER A 260 -8.65 -2.92 8.98
C SER A 260 -8.90 -3.92 7.88
N ILE A 261 -8.36 -3.63 6.70
CA ILE A 261 -8.27 -4.58 5.57
C ILE A 261 -7.02 -5.46 5.71
N SER A 262 -6.96 -6.49 4.86
CA SER A 262 -5.74 -7.30 4.67
C SER A 262 -4.84 -6.64 3.62
N TYR A 263 -3.65 -6.20 4.01
CA TYR A 263 -2.65 -5.64 3.09
C TYR A 263 -2.06 -6.69 2.16
N TYR A 264 -1.96 -7.94 2.62
CA TYR A 264 -1.57 -9.04 1.74
C TYR A 264 -2.58 -9.23 0.60
N ASP A 265 -3.89 -9.27 0.91
CA ASP A 265 -4.93 -9.43 -0.11
C ASP A 265 -5.00 -8.21 -1.03
N LEU A 266 -4.74 -7.00 -0.50
CA LEU A 266 -4.60 -5.79 -1.30
C LEU A 266 -3.48 -5.94 -2.34
N GLY A 267 -2.33 -6.44 -1.90
CA GLY A 267 -1.21 -6.78 -2.78
C GLY A 267 -1.57 -7.81 -3.82
N VAL A 268 -2.28 -8.88 -3.43
CA VAL A 268 -2.75 -9.92 -4.36
C VAL A 268 -3.61 -9.32 -5.47
N VAL A 269 -4.60 -8.49 -5.13
CA VAL A 269 -5.44 -7.81 -6.12
C VAL A 269 -4.59 -6.93 -7.07
N THR A 270 -3.59 -6.24 -6.54
CA THR A 270 -2.69 -5.40 -7.35
C THR A 270 -1.81 -6.26 -8.28
N GLY A 271 -1.35 -7.42 -7.81
CA GLY A 271 -0.57 -8.38 -8.59
C GLY A 271 -1.37 -9.00 -9.74
N GLU A 272 -2.65 -9.32 -9.51
CA GLU A 272 -3.57 -9.77 -10.57
C GLU A 272 -3.81 -8.69 -11.62
N MET A 273 -3.93 -7.41 -11.21
CA MET A 273 -4.00 -6.27 -12.13
C MET A 273 -2.73 -6.17 -12.98
N ALA A 274 -1.55 -6.31 -12.36
CA ALA A 274 -0.27 -6.28 -13.05
C ALA A 274 -0.17 -7.42 -14.09
N ALA A 275 -0.56 -8.64 -13.74
CA ALA A 275 -0.54 -9.77 -14.65
C ALA A 275 -1.39 -9.50 -15.89
N SER A 276 -2.61 -8.98 -15.72
CA SER A 276 -3.51 -8.68 -16.86
C SER A 276 -2.99 -7.55 -17.75
N ILE A 277 -2.26 -6.57 -17.20
CA ILE A 277 -1.60 -5.51 -17.98
C ILE A 277 -0.43 -6.09 -18.78
N LEU A 278 0.46 -6.84 -18.14
CA LEU A 278 1.68 -7.38 -18.76
C LEU A 278 1.39 -8.43 -19.83
N THR A 279 0.30 -9.20 -19.70
CA THR A 279 -0.17 -10.14 -20.73
C THR A 279 -0.97 -9.48 -21.86
N GLY A 280 -1.30 -8.19 -21.71
CA GLY A 280 -2.13 -7.46 -22.69
C GLY A 280 -3.62 -7.82 -22.63
N GLU A 281 -4.08 -8.50 -21.58
CA GLU A 281 -5.50 -8.82 -21.36
C GLU A 281 -6.31 -7.61 -20.91
N ALA A 282 -5.67 -6.62 -20.30
CA ALA A 282 -6.30 -5.39 -19.84
C ALA A 282 -5.50 -4.16 -20.24
N ASP A 283 -6.23 -3.07 -20.51
CA ASP A 283 -5.68 -1.74 -20.75
C ASP A 283 -5.73 -0.93 -19.45
N ILE A 284 -4.56 -0.56 -18.93
CA ILE A 284 -4.43 0.21 -17.69
C ILE A 284 -5.18 1.54 -17.76
N SER A 285 -5.29 2.16 -18.95
CA SER A 285 -5.96 3.46 -19.12
C SER A 285 -7.46 3.42 -18.82
N THR A 286 -8.06 2.23 -18.88
CA THR A 286 -9.48 1.99 -18.59
C THR A 286 -9.72 1.20 -17.30
N MET A 287 -8.64 0.88 -16.60
CA MET A 287 -8.68 0.08 -15.38
C MET A 287 -9.02 0.95 -14.17
N ALA A 288 -10.19 0.70 -13.55
CA ALA A 288 -10.58 1.40 -12.34
C ALA A 288 -9.70 1.01 -11.15
N VAL A 289 -9.53 1.94 -10.21
CA VAL A 289 -8.92 1.64 -8.90
C VAL A 289 -9.81 0.65 -8.17
N LYS A 290 -9.21 -0.43 -7.65
CA LYS A 290 -9.91 -1.48 -6.91
C LYS A 290 -9.69 -1.33 -5.39
N SER A 291 -10.49 -2.04 -4.62
CA SER A 291 -10.34 -2.21 -3.17
C SER A 291 -10.48 -3.68 -2.83
N VAL A 292 -10.14 -4.05 -1.60
CA VAL A 292 -10.52 -5.34 -1.01
C VAL A 292 -11.83 -5.18 -0.24
N ASP A 293 -12.75 -6.14 -0.41
CA ASP A 293 -14.13 -6.03 0.08
C ASP A 293 -14.29 -6.28 1.58
N ALA A 294 -13.27 -6.83 2.27
CA ALA A 294 -13.39 -7.31 3.64
C ALA A 294 -12.48 -6.55 4.60
N ALA A 295 -13.03 -5.54 5.28
CA ALA A 295 -12.44 -5.02 6.51
C ALA A 295 -12.95 -5.82 7.72
N THR A 296 -12.07 -6.04 8.71
CA THR A 296 -12.35 -6.88 9.88
C THR A 296 -12.08 -6.10 11.16
N LYS A 297 -12.97 -6.28 12.16
CA LYS A 297 -12.71 -5.82 13.52
C LYS A 297 -11.65 -6.71 14.16
N MET A 298 -10.54 -6.12 14.56
CA MET A 298 -9.44 -6.84 15.21
C MET A 298 -9.06 -6.16 16.52
N TYR A 299 -8.41 -6.91 17.42
CA TYR A 299 -7.96 -6.41 18.70
C TYR A 299 -6.62 -7.01 19.12
N ASN A 300 -5.88 -6.30 19.95
CA ASN A 300 -4.65 -6.78 20.55
C ASN A 300 -4.94 -7.35 21.96
N PRO A 301 -4.94 -8.68 22.15
CA PRO A 301 -5.31 -9.28 23.42
C PRO A 301 -4.35 -8.89 24.56
N VAL A 302 -3.06 -8.70 24.25
CA VAL A 302 -2.04 -8.36 25.25
C VAL A 302 -2.23 -6.94 25.76
N ASN A 303 -2.46 -5.98 24.86
CA ASN A 303 -2.68 -4.59 25.24
C ASN A 303 -4.05 -4.39 25.93
N CYS A 304 -5.07 -5.11 25.46
CA CYS A 304 -6.38 -5.10 26.13
C CYS A 304 -6.29 -5.63 27.57
N GLU A 305 -5.56 -6.74 27.81
CA GLU A 305 -5.33 -7.26 29.16
C GLU A 305 -4.58 -6.26 30.03
N LYS A 306 -3.49 -5.65 29.53
CA LYS A 306 -2.71 -4.64 30.25
C LYS A 306 -3.54 -3.43 30.67
N LEU A 307 -4.47 -3.00 29.83
CA LEU A 307 -5.29 -1.82 30.06
C LEU A 307 -6.67 -2.14 30.69
N GLY A 308 -6.96 -3.42 30.94
CA GLY A 308 -8.22 -3.86 31.53
C GLY A 308 -9.43 -3.67 30.61
N ILE A 309 -9.23 -3.72 29.31
CA ILE A 309 -10.26 -3.50 28.29
C ILE A 309 -10.90 -4.84 27.93
N THR A 310 -12.23 -4.88 28.00
CA THR A 310 -13.02 -6.04 27.55
C THR A 310 -13.49 -5.81 26.12
N ILE A 311 -13.18 -6.75 25.24
CA ILE A 311 -13.57 -6.69 23.82
C ILE A 311 -14.87 -7.46 23.61
N PRO A 312 -15.87 -6.88 22.91
CA PRO A 312 -17.11 -7.55 22.54
C PRO A 312 -16.89 -8.74 21.59
N GLU A 313 -17.89 -9.58 21.43
CA GLU A 313 -17.91 -10.61 20.39
C GLU A 313 -17.80 -9.99 18.99
N GLY A 314 -17.18 -10.72 18.05
CA GLY A 314 -17.02 -10.28 16.65
C GLY A 314 -15.66 -9.66 16.31
N TYR A 315 -14.79 -9.49 17.30
CA TYR A 315 -13.40 -9.09 17.06
C TYR A 315 -12.50 -10.32 16.94
N GLN A 316 -11.54 -10.26 16.03
CA GLN A 316 -10.48 -11.26 15.87
C GLN A 316 -9.17 -10.75 16.47
N PRO A 317 -8.32 -11.60 17.07
CA PRO A 317 -7.01 -11.15 17.52
C PRO A 317 -6.14 -10.73 16.32
N VAL A 318 -5.37 -9.64 16.49
CA VAL A 318 -4.28 -9.33 15.55
C VAL A 318 -3.20 -10.41 15.64
N ALA A 319 -2.51 -10.67 14.50
CA ALA A 319 -1.48 -11.70 14.41
C ALA A 319 -0.18 -11.27 15.10
#